data_311bac365e820ebd9103d9e92ced995a
#
_entry.id   311bac365e820ebd9103d9e92ced995a
#
_cell.length_a   1.000
_cell.length_b   1.000
_cell.length_c   1.000
_cell.angle_alpha   90.00
_cell.angle_beta   90.00
_cell.angle_gamma   90.00
#
_symmetry.space_group_name_H-M   'P 1'
#
loop_
_entity.id
_entity.type
_entity.pdbx_description
1 polymer ?
#
loop_
_entity_poly.entity_id
_entity_poly.type
_entity_poly.pdbx_seq_one_letter_code
_entity_poly.pdbx_strand_id
1 'polypeptide(L)'
;MSISWKDLIVTPQKALESIKPGMTIFLGSGLAEPRTLLNALMRSDHSNTNDIELIQLNSHSDILSLKNLGFQNYRLKTFFSGWVASEIAEADMIDLIPARYSQIPHIFRSKQIPIDAAFIQITPPDPSGFCSLGAAVDVAREVMEQASLVIGEINDQTPFTFGDTIVSITDFDMLVKSDQPPFNFKRWSVSDVVDQVASNIASLIDDGDCISFHTGSSLFEGLCRRLGNKRHLGIHSPYFTDALMDLVKSGAVSNYKKNFSQGKSIASYALGTPELAAWLHLNPVVELQSIAEVCNPLRIGSNPNFTAVFHAKKVDLFGRITFDIGKGSLTSGPGIAADIISGAELSVNGKTIFGLSSRDTRGESNIITILTDQRNQFHMRESIGMVVTEYGIANLKWRSIRERAQALIDIAHPEDRAKLVAQAKQRKILFPDQIFLSESAKLYPKNEVSRHTFKNGLRVLFRAVKPSDEEAMRRLFYRFSSETVYRRFFYPITTMPHVKMQEYVNIDYGRMMSIVALAGENDRERIIAEARFVKDDQTAFGDVAFVVDERYQGLGIGNHLYKMLVRLAKERGLKGFTAEVLQGNENMMRIFEKGGFPVAKILQEGVYQIKIPFTQVQLK
;
A
#
# COMPACT_ATOMS: atom_id res chain seq x y z
N MET A 1 17.76 -14.47 51.55
CA MET A 1 18.64 -13.42 51.00
C MET A 1 18.11 -13.12 49.62
N SER A 2 17.72 -11.89 49.33
CA SER A 2 17.33 -11.53 47.95
C SER A 2 18.63 -11.52 47.12
N ILE A 3 18.74 -12.44 46.19
CA ILE A 3 19.81 -12.45 45.19
C ILE A 3 19.74 -11.11 44.44
N SER A 4 20.82 -10.36 44.47
CA SER A 4 20.89 -9.11 43.67
C SER A 4 20.99 -9.50 42.20
N TRP A 5 20.23 -8.85 41.32
CA TRP A 5 20.34 -9.10 39.87
C TRP A 5 21.79 -8.94 39.35
N LYS A 6 22.63 -8.18 40.08
CA LYS A 6 24.06 -8.02 39.76
C LYS A 6 24.84 -9.33 39.90
N ASP A 7 24.38 -10.26 40.75
CA ASP A 7 25.00 -11.55 40.97
C ASP A 7 24.74 -12.53 39.78
N LEU A 8 23.74 -12.22 38.95
CA LEU A 8 23.44 -12.94 37.71
C LEU A 8 24.35 -12.53 36.53
N ILE A 9 25.12 -11.45 36.67
CA ILE A 9 25.96 -10.95 35.59
C ILE A 9 27.20 -11.86 35.44
N VAL A 10 27.31 -12.41 34.23
CA VAL A 10 28.43 -13.26 33.82
C VAL A 10 29.07 -12.74 32.52
N THR A 11 30.24 -13.29 32.17
CA THR A 11 30.85 -13.03 30.86
C THR A 11 30.08 -13.78 29.77
N PRO A 12 30.10 -13.32 28.50
CA PRO A 12 29.50 -14.05 27.39
C PRO A 12 30.00 -15.51 27.31
N GLN A 13 31.29 -15.73 27.50
CA GLN A 13 31.93 -17.08 27.50
C GLN A 13 31.33 -17.97 28.58
N LYS A 14 31.16 -17.43 29.80
CA LYS A 14 30.57 -18.16 30.93
C LYS A 14 29.11 -18.53 30.67
N ALA A 15 28.35 -17.63 30.03
CA ALA A 15 26.98 -17.91 29.64
C ALA A 15 26.90 -19.05 28.61
N LEU A 16 27.83 -19.09 27.65
CA LEU A 16 27.90 -20.14 26.63
C LEU A 16 28.31 -21.53 27.18
N GLU A 17 28.95 -21.61 28.33
CA GLU A 17 29.25 -22.92 28.97
C GLU A 17 27.98 -23.72 29.32
N SER A 18 26.83 -23.05 29.45
CA SER A 18 25.54 -23.67 29.72
C SER A 18 24.83 -24.21 28.47
N ILE A 19 25.33 -23.89 27.30
CA ILE A 19 24.79 -24.40 26.02
C ILE A 19 25.31 -25.82 25.80
N LYS A 20 24.47 -26.67 25.20
CA LYS A 20 24.82 -28.06 24.89
C LYS A 20 24.57 -28.32 23.40
N PRO A 21 25.33 -29.26 22.79
CA PRO A 21 25.09 -29.66 21.42
C PRO A 21 23.63 -30.13 21.21
N GLY A 22 23.06 -29.76 20.06
CA GLY A 22 21.70 -30.09 19.68
C GLY A 22 20.61 -29.19 20.29
N MET A 23 20.99 -28.16 21.08
CA MET A 23 20.02 -27.19 21.60
C MET A 23 19.44 -26.32 20.50
N THR A 24 18.15 -25.97 20.66
CA THR A 24 17.46 -24.91 19.89
C THR A 24 17.51 -23.61 20.68
N ILE A 25 18.15 -22.59 20.11
CA ILE A 25 18.34 -21.28 20.74
C ILE A 25 17.48 -20.23 19.99
N PHE A 26 16.58 -19.58 20.70
CA PHE A 26 15.84 -18.43 20.16
C PHE A 26 16.71 -17.15 20.27
N LEU A 27 16.67 -16.34 19.21
CA LEU A 27 17.34 -15.04 19.16
C LEU A 27 16.31 -13.94 18.96
N GLY A 28 16.37 -12.87 19.77
CA GLY A 28 15.58 -11.66 19.55
C GLY A 28 15.81 -11.09 18.15
N SER A 29 14.79 -10.44 17.59
CA SER A 29 14.76 -10.00 16.19
C SER A 29 15.12 -8.53 16.01
N GLY A 30 15.72 -8.19 14.88
CA GLY A 30 15.93 -6.81 14.42
C GLY A 30 16.78 -5.97 15.37
N LEU A 31 16.27 -4.82 15.86
CA LEU A 31 16.96 -3.94 16.79
C LEU A 31 17.11 -4.55 18.19
N ALA A 32 16.36 -5.59 18.52
CA ALA A 32 16.45 -6.31 19.78
C ALA A 32 17.35 -7.56 19.69
N GLU A 33 18.17 -7.69 18.65
CA GLU A 33 19.15 -8.77 18.52
C GLU A 33 20.21 -8.69 19.61
N PRO A 34 20.46 -9.76 20.39
CA PRO A 34 21.48 -9.80 21.45
C PRO A 34 22.89 -9.98 20.84
N ARG A 35 23.46 -8.90 20.33
CA ARG A 35 24.63 -8.89 19.45
C ARG A 35 25.92 -9.38 20.13
N THR A 36 26.09 -9.09 21.42
CA THR A 36 27.25 -9.55 22.17
C THR A 36 27.24 -11.07 22.38
N LEU A 37 26.08 -11.61 22.78
CA LEU A 37 25.90 -13.07 22.92
C LEU A 37 26.04 -13.78 21.57
N LEU A 38 25.42 -13.22 20.53
CA LEU A 38 25.47 -13.79 19.19
C LEU A 38 26.90 -13.76 18.61
N ASN A 39 27.63 -12.66 18.77
CA ASN A 39 29.05 -12.60 18.39
C ASN A 39 29.92 -13.60 19.15
N ALA A 40 29.68 -13.75 20.47
CA ALA A 40 30.39 -14.73 21.26
C ALA A 40 30.12 -16.16 20.79
N LEU A 41 28.83 -16.46 20.48
CA LEU A 41 28.42 -17.76 19.94
C LEU A 41 29.08 -18.05 18.59
N MET A 42 29.07 -17.08 17.65
CA MET A 42 29.67 -17.24 16.31
C MET A 42 31.18 -17.37 16.32
N ARG A 43 31.84 -16.89 17.37
CA ARG A 43 33.30 -17.00 17.55
C ARG A 43 33.72 -18.16 18.45
N SER A 44 32.74 -18.87 19.02
CA SER A 44 33.03 -20.00 19.90
C SER A 44 33.57 -21.19 19.10
N ASP A 45 34.66 -21.73 19.55
CA ASP A 45 35.28 -22.97 19.06
C ASP A 45 35.12 -24.13 20.05
N HIS A 46 34.27 -23.96 21.06
CA HIS A 46 33.96 -24.97 22.05
C HIS A 46 33.08 -26.08 21.49
N SER A 47 33.39 -27.33 21.85
CA SER A 47 32.62 -28.50 21.38
C SER A 47 31.16 -28.52 21.83
N ASN A 48 30.82 -27.80 22.90
CA ASN A 48 29.44 -27.68 23.40
C ASN A 48 28.56 -26.75 22.57
N THR A 49 29.12 -25.93 21.68
CA THR A 49 28.40 -25.04 20.79
C THR A 49 28.28 -25.59 19.36
N ASN A 50 28.42 -26.89 19.16
CA ASN A 50 28.28 -27.56 17.89
C ASN A 50 26.83 -28.09 17.71
N ASP A 51 26.39 -28.20 16.44
CA ASP A 51 25.07 -28.72 16.05
C ASP A 51 23.92 -27.94 16.72
N ILE A 52 24.04 -26.62 16.79
CA ILE A 52 23.04 -25.73 17.38
C ILE A 52 22.04 -25.34 16.33
N GLU A 53 20.78 -25.36 16.70
CA GLU A 53 19.70 -24.78 15.91
C GLU A 53 19.37 -23.37 16.42
N LEU A 54 19.54 -22.37 15.55
CA LEU A 54 19.15 -20.99 15.82
C LEU A 54 17.77 -20.73 15.24
N ILE A 55 16.90 -20.08 16.01
CA ILE A 55 15.58 -19.68 15.53
C ILE A 55 15.36 -18.20 15.76
N GLN A 56 14.90 -17.50 14.72
CA GLN A 56 14.65 -16.06 14.73
C GLN A 56 13.44 -15.75 13.86
N LEU A 57 12.54 -14.86 14.29
CA LEU A 57 11.36 -14.51 13.49
C LEU A 57 11.75 -13.73 12.25
N ASN A 58 12.55 -12.67 12.44
CA ASN A 58 12.99 -11.78 11.38
C ASN A 58 14.50 -11.64 11.43
N SER A 59 15.19 -12.23 10.48
CA SER A 59 16.64 -12.13 10.40
C SER A 59 17.07 -10.90 9.58
N HIS A 60 17.59 -9.89 10.27
CA HIS A 60 18.13 -8.66 9.68
C HIS A 60 19.60 -8.44 10.01
N SER A 61 20.20 -9.36 10.77
CA SER A 61 21.55 -9.26 11.32
C SER A 61 22.64 -9.32 10.26
N ASP A 62 23.68 -8.53 10.46
CA ASP A 62 24.97 -8.64 9.76
C ASP A 62 25.91 -9.66 10.40
N ILE A 63 25.60 -10.14 11.61
CA ILE A 63 26.39 -11.16 12.34
C ILE A 63 26.10 -12.54 11.78
N LEU A 64 24.86 -12.86 11.50
CA LEU A 64 24.44 -14.09 10.84
C LEU A 64 24.71 -14.01 9.32
N SER A 65 25.95 -13.92 8.92
CA SER A 65 26.37 -13.89 7.51
C SER A 65 27.00 -15.23 7.10
N LEU A 66 27.03 -15.49 5.78
CA LEU A 66 27.69 -16.67 5.21
C LEU A 66 29.15 -16.88 5.69
N LYS A 67 29.83 -15.78 6.03
CA LYS A 67 31.20 -15.82 6.52
C LYS A 67 31.30 -16.33 7.95
N ASN A 68 30.23 -16.14 8.73
CA ASN A 68 30.21 -16.42 10.16
C ASN A 68 29.50 -17.75 10.48
N LEU A 69 28.60 -18.22 9.62
CA LEU A 69 27.94 -19.52 9.79
C LEU A 69 28.83 -20.63 9.21
N GLY A 70 29.55 -21.33 10.08
CA GLY A 70 30.22 -22.58 9.71
C GLY A 70 29.18 -23.68 9.47
N PHE A 71 29.19 -24.32 8.30
CA PHE A 71 28.22 -25.37 7.89
C PHE A 71 28.03 -26.53 8.87
N GLN A 72 28.96 -26.73 9.79
CA GLN A 72 28.92 -27.85 10.73
C GLN A 72 28.38 -27.48 12.10
N ASN A 73 28.31 -26.18 12.44
CA ASN A 73 28.05 -25.77 13.81
C ASN A 73 26.64 -25.23 14.03
N TYR A 74 26.03 -24.55 13.00
CA TYR A 74 24.79 -23.85 13.20
C TYR A 74 23.82 -24.07 12.03
N ARG A 75 22.55 -24.29 12.35
CA ARG A 75 21.43 -24.27 11.41
C ARG A 75 20.51 -23.11 11.78
N LEU A 76 20.05 -22.33 10.81
CA LEU A 76 19.14 -21.21 11.05
C LEU A 76 17.74 -21.53 10.56
N LYS A 77 16.77 -21.49 11.47
CA LYS A 77 15.34 -21.50 11.16
C LYS A 77 14.75 -20.09 11.27
N THR A 78 13.89 -19.70 10.34
CA THR A 78 13.21 -18.40 10.38
C THR A 78 11.81 -18.50 9.81
N PHE A 79 10.95 -17.57 10.21
CA PHE A 79 9.60 -17.43 9.65
C PHE A 79 9.55 -16.39 8.55
N PHE A 80 10.58 -15.56 8.45
CA PHE A 80 10.72 -14.52 7.46
C PHE A 80 12.18 -14.38 7.03
N SER A 81 12.44 -14.64 5.77
CA SER A 81 13.75 -14.40 5.18
C SER A 81 13.94 -12.90 4.90
N GLY A 82 14.46 -12.14 5.86
CA GLY A 82 14.93 -10.78 5.65
C GLY A 82 16.13 -10.73 4.69
N TRP A 83 16.66 -9.53 4.41
CA TRP A 83 17.72 -9.36 3.41
C TRP A 83 18.99 -10.16 3.69
N VAL A 84 19.37 -10.31 4.94
CA VAL A 84 20.56 -11.11 5.33
C VAL A 84 20.26 -12.60 5.19
N ALA A 85 19.09 -13.02 5.65
CA ALA A 85 18.64 -14.39 5.48
C ALA A 85 18.58 -14.83 4.02
N SER A 86 18.37 -13.89 3.08
CA SER A 86 18.34 -14.19 1.65
C SER A 86 19.68 -14.63 1.09
N GLU A 87 20.79 -14.06 1.57
CA GLU A 87 22.14 -14.48 1.16
C GLU A 87 22.47 -15.87 1.71
N ILE A 88 22.07 -16.15 2.95
CA ILE A 88 22.23 -17.45 3.60
C ILE A 88 21.29 -18.48 2.96
N ALA A 89 20.09 -18.08 2.56
CA ALA A 89 19.14 -18.94 1.86
C ALA A 89 19.62 -19.34 0.46
N GLU A 90 20.35 -18.47 -0.25
CA GLU A 90 20.99 -18.81 -1.53
C GLU A 90 22.08 -19.90 -1.38
N ALA A 91 22.64 -20.04 -0.19
CA ALA A 91 23.63 -21.05 0.13
C ALA A 91 23.05 -22.32 0.78
N ASP A 92 21.71 -22.51 0.74
CA ASP A 92 20.98 -23.63 1.37
C ASP A 92 21.24 -23.80 2.88
N MET A 93 21.50 -22.67 3.58
CA MET A 93 21.83 -22.66 5.01
C MET A 93 20.66 -22.22 5.91
N ILE A 94 19.48 -22.03 5.35
CA ILE A 94 18.28 -21.59 6.07
C ILE A 94 17.14 -22.59 5.87
N ASP A 95 16.46 -22.87 6.97
CA ASP A 95 15.15 -23.53 6.98
C ASP A 95 14.08 -22.48 7.18
N LEU A 96 13.22 -22.29 6.16
CA LEU A 96 12.07 -21.37 6.25
C LEU A 96 10.83 -22.12 6.73
N ILE A 97 10.21 -21.61 7.79
CA ILE A 97 8.94 -22.12 8.32
C ILE A 97 7.81 -21.21 7.80
N PRO A 98 6.99 -21.66 6.84
CA PRO A 98 5.86 -20.87 6.36
C PRO A 98 4.77 -20.85 7.42
N ALA A 99 4.46 -19.68 7.96
CA ALA A 99 3.40 -19.50 8.96
C ALA A 99 2.75 -18.12 8.85
N ARG A 100 1.50 -18.00 9.28
CA ARG A 100 0.90 -16.71 9.59
C ARG A 100 1.48 -16.19 10.91
N TYR A 101 1.81 -14.92 10.97
CA TYR A 101 2.42 -14.33 12.18
C TYR A 101 1.48 -14.40 13.39
N SER A 102 0.18 -14.25 13.19
CA SER A 102 -0.82 -14.44 14.25
C SER A 102 -0.83 -15.85 14.88
N GLN A 103 -0.28 -16.86 14.19
CA GLN A 103 -0.23 -18.24 14.65
C GLN A 103 1.08 -18.59 15.37
N ILE A 104 2.18 -17.85 15.11
CA ILE A 104 3.50 -18.18 15.64
C ILE A 104 3.52 -18.23 17.17
N PRO A 105 2.92 -17.31 17.94
CA PRO A 105 2.87 -17.39 19.39
C PRO A 105 2.26 -18.70 19.91
N HIS A 106 1.24 -19.22 19.20
CA HIS A 106 0.66 -20.51 19.55
C HIS A 106 1.60 -21.67 19.31
N ILE A 107 2.40 -21.65 18.24
CA ILE A 107 3.38 -22.70 17.92
C ILE A 107 4.41 -22.84 19.05
N PHE A 108 4.87 -21.72 19.61
CA PHE A 108 5.78 -21.72 20.76
C PHE A 108 5.06 -22.16 22.05
N ARG A 109 3.94 -21.54 22.41
CA ARG A 109 3.20 -21.93 23.62
C ARG A 109 2.79 -23.40 23.67
N SER A 110 2.46 -23.99 22.52
CA SER A 110 2.12 -25.43 22.42
C SER A 110 3.35 -26.35 22.31
N LYS A 111 4.56 -25.79 22.35
CA LYS A 111 5.84 -26.51 22.22
C LYS A 111 5.98 -27.36 20.95
N GLN A 112 5.25 -27.00 19.88
CA GLN A 112 5.43 -27.64 18.57
C GLN A 112 6.85 -27.38 18.02
N ILE A 113 7.42 -26.23 18.36
CA ILE A 113 8.85 -25.94 18.18
C ILE A 113 9.42 -25.77 19.58
N PRO A 114 10.21 -26.75 20.08
CA PRO A 114 10.81 -26.65 21.39
C PRO A 114 11.95 -25.62 21.37
N ILE A 115 12.06 -24.85 22.45
CA ILE A 115 13.16 -23.89 22.68
C ILE A 115 13.86 -24.28 23.96
N ASP A 116 15.18 -24.59 23.88
CA ASP A 116 15.98 -24.95 25.02
C ASP A 116 16.59 -23.73 25.71
N ALA A 117 17.03 -22.75 24.91
CA ALA A 117 17.57 -21.49 25.42
C ALA A 117 17.03 -20.27 24.66
N ALA A 118 16.90 -19.13 25.35
CA ALA A 118 16.52 -17.86 24.78
C ALA A 118 17.57 -16.78 25.05
N PHE A 119 18.06 -16.11 24.00
CA PHE A 119 18.95 -14.96 24.11
C PHE A 119 18.13 -13.69 23.82
N ILE A 120 17.95 -12.88 24.84
CA ILE A 120 17.02 -11.73 24.80
C ILE A 120 17.76 -10.45 25.17
N GLN A 121 17.75 -9.43 24.30
CA GLN A 121 18.25 -8.11 24.64
C GLN A 121 17.22 -7.36 25.50
N ILE A 122 17.71 -6.70 26.56
CA ILE A 122 16.90 -5.93 27.51
C ILE A 122 17.56 -4.61 27.86
N THR A 123 16.77 -3.66 28.37
CA THR A 123 17.30 -2.46 29.03
C THR A 123 17.90 -2.83 30.38
N PRO A 124 18.74 -1.97 30.98
CA PRO A 124 19.04 -2.05 32.41
C PRO A 124 17.74 -2.09 33.25
N PRO A 125 17.72 -2.85 34.36
CA PRO A 125 16.56 -2.88 35.24
C PRO A 125 16.35 -1.53 35.92
N ASP A 126 15.08 -1.17 36.09
CA ASP A 126 14.68 -0.03 36.90
C ASP A 126 14.86 -0.32 38.41
N PRO A 127 14.64 0.66 39.30
CA PRO A 127 14.75 0.46 40.76
C PRO A 127 13.84 -0.64 41.32
N SER A 128 12.76 -1.00 40.61
CA SER A 128 11.82 -2.06 40.97
C SER A 128 12.19 -3.42 40.39
N GLY A 129 13.23 -3.50 39.59
CA GLY A 129 13.70 -4.74 38.96
C GLY A 129 13.01 -5.08 37.66
N PHE A 130 12.35 -4.11 36.99
CA PHE A 130 11.76 -4.31 35.67
C PHE A 130 12.66 -3.81 34.57
N CYS A 131 12.69 -4.55 33.47
CA CYS A 131 13.41 -4.22 32.24
C CYS A 131 12.40 -4.07 31.09
N SER A 132 12.82 -3.43 30.01
CA SER A 132 12.09 -3.43 28.76
C SER A 132 12.79 -4.31 27.74
N LEU A 133 12.02 -5.07 26.94
CA LEU A 133 12.51 -5.77 25.74
C LEU A 133 12.97 -4.80 24.63
N GLY A 134 12.79 -3.51 24.84
CA GLY A 134 13.27 -2.47 23.95
C GLY A 134 12.52 -2.38 22.63
N ALA A 135 13.21 -2.59 21.53
CA ALA A 135 12.73 -2.28 20.19
C ALA A 135 11.90 -3.39 19.52
N ALA A 136 11.75 -4.56 20.15
CA ALA A 136 10.94 -5.65 19.61
C ALA A 136 10.37 -6.52 20.74
N VAL A 137 9.08 -6.85 20.60
CA VAL A 137 8.40 -7.83 21.47
C VAL A 137 8.36 -9.18 20.81
N ASP A 138 7.96 -9.18 19.54
CA ASP A 138 7.70 -10.37 18.70
C ASP A 138 7.00 -11.52 19.46
N VAL A 139 7.71 -12.60 19.79
CA VAL A 139 7.29 -13.74 20.62
C VAL A 139 8.19 -13.95 21.83
N ALA A 140 8.96 -12.94 22.22
CA ALA A 140 9.97 -13.07 23.25
C ALA A 140 9.38 -13.62 24.58
N ARG A 141 8.19 -13.16 24.98
CA ARG A 141 7.53 -13.64 26.21
C ARG A 141 7.19 -15.12 26.11
N GLU A 142 6.54 -15.55 25.02
CA GLU A 142 6.16 -16.95 24.81
C GLU A 142 7.38 -17.88 24.81
N VAL A 143 8.49 -17.39 24.28
CA VAL A 143 9.74 -18.13 24.25
C VAL A 143 10.41 -18.15 25.62
N MET A 144 10.46 -17.04 26.35
CA MET A 144 10.99 -17.00 27.73
C MET A 144 10.22 -17.93 28.67
N GLU A 145 8.90 -18.02 28.54
CA GLU A 145 8.07 -18.94 29.32
C GLU A 145 8.33 -20.42 28.98
N GLN A 146 8.77 -20.70 27.75
CA GLN A 146 9.03 -22.06 27.28
C GLN A 146 10.45 -22.54 27.60
N ALA A 147 11.44 -21.66 27.38
CA ALA A 147 12.86 -21.98 27.44
C ALA A 147 13.25 -22.43 28.86
N SER A 148 14.14 -23.45 28.92
CA SER A 148 14.72 -23.92 30.19
C SER A 148 15.93 -23.08 30.65
N LEU A 149 16.44 -22.20 29.76
CA LEU A 149 17.55 -21.29 30.03
C LEU A 149 17.27 -19.94 29.33
N VAL A 150 17.13 -18.88 30.12
CA VAL A 150 16.92 -17.54 29.61
C VAL A 150 18.11 -16.64 29.94
N ILE A 151 18.79 -16.16 28.91
CA ILE A 151 19.99 -15.31 29.05
C ILE A 151 19.64 -13.90 28.55
N GLY A 152 19.70 -12.92 29.46
CA GLY A 152 19.44 -11.52 29.14
C GLY A 152 20.74 -10.78 28.75
N GLU A 153 20.74 -10.08 27.63
CA GLU A 153 21.81 -9.14 27.26
C GLU A 153 21.38 -7.72 27.62
N ILE A 154 21.96 -7.16 28.68
CA ILE A 154 21.65 -5.78 29.12
C ILE A 154 22.41 -4.80 28.21
N ASN A 155 21.64 -3.93 27.53
CA ASN A 155 22.18 -2.92 26.62
C ASN A 155 21.64 -1.51 27.00
N ASP A 156 22.54 -0.65 27.45
CA ASP A 156 22.23 0.72 27.88
C ASP A 156 21.73 1.63 26.74
N GLN A 157 21.94 1.24 25.49
CA GLN A 157 21.51 1.99 24.30
C GLN A 157 20.14 1.54 23.79
N THR A 158 19.56 0.50 24.39
CA THR A 158 18.21 0.03 24.06
C THR A 158 17.16 0.95 24.67
N PRO A 159 16.13 1.40 23.91
CA PRO A 159 15.09 2.27 24.46
C PRO A 159 14.21 1.50 25.45
N PHE A 160 13.86 2.13 26.57
CA PHE A 160 12.79 1.64 27.43
C PHE A 160 11.46 1.99 26.77
N THR A 161 10.71 1.01 26.28
CA THR A 161 9.45 1.16 25.56
C THR A 161 8.27 0.64 26.38
N PHE A 162 7.07 0.96 25.95
CA PHE A 162 5.80 0.57 26.61
C PHE A 162 5.04 -0.49 25.80
N GLY A 163 4.07 -1.12 26.43
CA GLY A 163 3.27 -2.22 25.90
C GLY A 163 3.66 -3.56 26.53
N ASP A 164 3.77 -4.61 25.75
CA ASP A 164 4.13 -5.95 26.21
C ASP A 164 5.65 -6.10 26.42
N THR A 165 6.38 -5.01 26.47
CA THR A 165 7.85 -4.99 26.58
C THR A 165 8.37 -5.21 27.99
N ILE A 166 7.56 -5.01 29.03
CA ILE A 166 8.01 -5.02 30.42
C ILE A 166 8.16 -6.45 30.93
N VAL A 167 9.36 -6.82 31.37
CA VAL A 167 9.73 -8.11 31.95
C VAL A 167 10.45 -7.93 33.28
N SER A 168 10.34 -8.93 34.16
CA SER A 168 11.10 -8.90 35.43
C SER A 168 12.53 -9.36 35.21
N ILE A 169 13.48 -8.77 35.92
CA ILE A 169 14.87 -9.24 35.93
C ILE A 169 14.99 -10.67 36.50
N THR A 170 13.99 -11.09 37.29
CA THR A 170 13.92 -12.44 37.83
C THR A 170 13.52 -13.51 36.82
N ASP A 171 13.09 -13.10 35.63
CA ASP A 171 12.74 -14.02 34.54
C ASP A 171 13.99 -14.52 33.79
N PHE A 172 15.18 -14.09 34.20
CA PHE A 172 16.46 -14.45 33.59
C PHE A 172 17.33 -15.31 34.53
N ASP A 173 17.90 -16.36 33.96
CA ASP A 173 18.86 -17.25 34.68
C ASP A 173 20.25 -16.63 34.73
N MET A 174 20.66 -15.94 33.68
CA MET A 174 21.94 -15.25 33.57
C MET A 174 21.79 -13.93 32.82
N LEU A 175 22.70 -13.01 33.12
CA LEU A 175 22.78 -11.71 32.50
C LEU A 175 24.16 -11.46 31.91
N VAL A 176 24.21 -10.86 30.73
CA VAL A 176 25.46 -10.44 30.07
C VAL A 176 25.37 -8.95 29.80
N LYS A 177 26.42 -8.19 30.05
CA LYS A 177 26.49 -6.78 29.64
C LYS A 177 26.85 -6.70 28.17
N SER A 178 26.08 -5.92 27.43
CA SER A 178 26.35 -5.67 26.01
C SER A 178 27.62 -4.81 25.85
N ASP A 179 28.46 -5.20 24.90
CA ASP A 179 29.59 -4.40 24.41
C ASP A 179 29.35 -3.88 22.98
N GLN A 180 28.16 -4.15 22.42
CA GLN A 180 27.80 -3.81 21.06
C GLN A 180 26.59 -2.85 21.04
N PRO A 181 26.59 -1.85 20.14
CA PRO A 181 25.38 -1.06 19.94
C PRO A 181 24.25 -1.92 19.35
N PRO A 182 22.96 -1.57 19.58
CA PRO A 182 21.84 -2.19 18.89
C PRO A 182 22.02 -2.11 17.38
N PHE A 183 21.46 -3.08 16.66
CA PHE A 183 21.42 -3.02 15.21
C PHE A 183 20.52 -1.87 14.75
N ASN A 184 20.98 -1.05 13.82
CA ASN A 184 20.24 0.11 13.31
C ASN A 184 20.12 0.07 11.80
N PHE A 185 19.00 0.54 11.31
CA PHE A 185 18.73 0.72 9.88
C PHE A 185 18.97 2.16 9.47
N LYS A 186 19.41 2.34 8.22
CA LYS A 186 19.43 3.66 7.59
C LYS A 186 18.05 3.96 6.97
N ARG A 187 17.69 5.23 6.92
CA ARG A 187 16.48 5.67 6.21
C ARG A 187 16.59 5.36 4.71
N TRP A 188 15.46 5.05 4.11
CA TRP A 188 15.39 4.75 2.68
C TRP A 188 15.35 6.03 1.86
N SER A 189 16.16 6.10 0.80
CA SER A 189 16.09 7.18 -0.18
C SER A 189 14.85 7.04 -1.05
N VAL A 190 14.22 8.16 -1.40
CA VAL A 190 13.01 8.21 -2.21
C VAL A 190 13.35 8.79 -3.58
N SER A 191 13.14 8.02 -4.65
CA SER A 191 13.27 8.52 -6.03
C SER A 191 11.98 9.24 -6.47
N ASP A 192 12.07 10.07 -7.52
CA ASP A 192 10.91 10.80 -8.05
C ASP A 192 9.76 9.87 -8.48
N VAL A 193 10.08 8.71 -9.05
CA VAL A 193 9.08 7.71 -9.45
C VAL A 193 8.36 7.17 -8.22
N VAL A 194 9.09 6.79 -7.18
CA VAL A 194 8.51 6.29 -5.93
C VAL A 194 7.70 7.37 -5.22
N ASP A 195 8.16 8.63 -5.24
CA ASP A 195 7.41 9.76 -4.66
C ASP A 195 6.09 10.01 -5.40
N GLN A 196 6.06 9.83 -6.74
CA GLN A 196 4.80 9.91 -7.50
C GLN A 196 3.86 8.75 -7.17
N VAL A 197 4.36 7.51 -7.00
CA VAL A 197 3.54 6.38 -6.50
C VAL A 197 2.98 6.70 -5.12
N ALA A 198 3.81 7.21 -4.22
CA ALA A 198 3.41 7.63 -2.87
C ALA A 198 2.34 8.73 -2.89
N SER A 199 2.46 9.71 -3.80
CA SER A 199 1.46 10.77 -4.02
C SER A 199 0.11 10.19 -4.45
N ASN A 200 0.11 9.24 -5.38
CA ASN A 200 -1.11 8.57 -5.83
C ASN A 200 -1.75 7.76 -4.68
N ILE A 201 -0.96 7.04 -3.87
CA ILE A 201 -1.47 6.32 -2.69
C ILE A 201 -2.03 7.30 -1.65
N ALA A 202 -1.35 8.41 -1.36
CA ALA A 202 -1.81 9.41 -0.40
C ALA A 202 -3.19 9.99 -0.75
N SER A 203 -3.55 10.02 -2.04
CA SER A 203 -4.88 10.44 -2.50
C SER A 203 -6.01 9.47 -2.11
N LEU A 204 -5.68 8.22 -1.76
CA LEU A 204 -6.61 7.16 -1.34
C LEU A 204 -6.78 7.07 0.17
N ILE A 205 -5.94 7.77 0.94
CA ILE A 205 -5.96 7.79 2.40
C ILE A 205 -6.70 9.05 2.84
N ASP A 206 -7.72 8.87 3.66
CA ASP A 206 -8.56 9.96 4.17
C ASP A 206 -8.22 10.30 5.63
N ASP A 207 -8.73 11.44 6.11
CA ASP A 207 -8.62 11.81 7.52
C ASP A 207 -9.31 10.77 8.40
N GLY A 208 -8.61 10.34 9.45
CA GLY A 208 -9.11 9.32 10.37
C GLY A 208 -8.86 7.87 9.95
N ASP A 209 -8.23 7.61 8.80
CA ASP A 209 -7.83 6.25 8.41
C ASP A 209 -6.82 5.68 9.41
N CYS A 210 -6.92 4.37 9.68
CA CYS A 210 -5.92 3.61 10.42
C CYS A 210 -4.97 2.94 9.44
N ILE A 211 -3.71 3.35 9.43
CA ILE A 211 -2.71 2.90 8.46
C ILE A 211 -1.83 1.77 8.98
N SER A 212 -1.43 0.89 8.07
CA SER A 212 -0.50 -0.22 8.33
C SER A 212 0.47 -0.39 7.17
N PHE A 213 1.75 -0.58 7.49
CA PHE A 213 2.81 -0.91 6.56
C PHE A 213 3.43 -2.25 6.93
N HIS A 214 3.60 -3.13 5.95
CA HIS A 214 4.07 -4.49 6.24
C HIS A 214 5.57 -4.60 6.55
N THR A 215 6.36 -3.56 6.24
CA THR A 215 7.81 -3.47 6.50
C THR A 215 8.29 -2.02 6.33
N GLY A 216 9.61 -1.76 6.35
CA GLY A 216 10.19 -0.49 5.93
C GLY A 216 10.52 -0.47 4.44
N SER A 217 10.36 0.68 3.77
CA SER A 217 10.77 0.87 2.38
C SER A 217 10.78 2.34 1.94
N SER A 218 11.39 2.64 0.80
CA SER A 218 11.35 3.97 0.17
C SER A 218 9.94 4.45 -0.12
N LEU A 219 9.01 3.54 -0.45
CA LEU A 219 7.61 3.88 -0.68
C LEU A 219 6.95 4.45 0.58
N PHE A 220 7.20 3.85 1.74
CA PHE A 220 6.61 4.30 3.01
C PHE A 220 7.23 5.60 3.49
N GLU A 221 8.53 5.83 3.25
CA GLU A 221 9.18 7.13 3.47
C GLU A 221 8.50 8.24 2.64
N GLY A 222 8.32 8.03 1.35
CA GLY A 222 7.63 8.97 0.47
C GLY A 222 6.17 9.19 0.89
N LEU A 223 5.46 8.10 1.23
CA LEU A 223 4.05 8.17 1.63
C LEU A 223 3.85 8.98 2.92
N CYS A 224 4.63 8.73 3.96
CA CYS A 224 4.52 9.47 5.22
C CYS A 224 4.74 10.97 5.04
N ARG A 225 5.69 11.39 4.18
CA ARG A 225 5.88 12.82 3.83
C ARG A 225 4.62 13.42 3.21
N ARG A 226 3.90 12.67 2.36
CA ARG A 226 2.67 13.11 1.70
C ARG A 226 1.45 13.12 2.63
N LEU A 227 1.47 12.35 3.73
CA LEU A 227 0.39 12.26 4.70
C LEU A 227 0.46 13.32 5.82
N GLY A 228 1.53 14.11 5.91
CA GLY A 228 1.73 15.09 6.98
C GLY A 228 0.61 16.15 7.14
N ASN A 229 -0.18 16.39 6.10
CA ASN A 229 -1.33 17.32 6.12
C ASN A 229 -2.65 16.65 6.49
N LYS A 230 -2.68 15.32 6.67
CA LYS A 230 -3.87 14.60 7.10
C LYS A 230 -4.15 14.84 8.59
N ARG A 231 -5.36 14.47 9.01
CA ARG A 231 -5.82 14.66 10.39
C ARG A 231 -6.35 13.36 10.98
N HIS A 232 -6.07 13.16 12.27
CA HIS A 232 -6.61 12.06 13.06
C HIS A 232 -6.28 10.65 12.52
N LEU A 233 -5.17 10.49 11.82
CA LEU A 233 -4.71 9.17 11.41
C LEU A 233 -4.46 8.29 12.65
N GLY A 234 -4.65 6.98 12.47
CA GLY A 234 -4.25 5.95 13.41
C GLY A 234 -3.09 5.13 12.85
N ILE A 235 -2.26 4.56 13.73
CA ILE A 235 -1.21 3.59 13.37
C ILE A 235 -1.50 2.27 14.07
N HIS A 236 -1.60 1.20 13.27
CA HIS A 236 -1.60 -0.19 13.70
C HIS A 236 -0.81 -0.99 12.66
N SER A 237 0.47 -1.19 12.92
CA SER A 237 1.44 -1.67 11.93
C SER A 237 2.43 -2.62 12.58
N PRO A 238 2.82 -3.74 11.94
CA PRO A 238 3.83 -4.63 12.51
C PRO A 238 5.15 -3.93 12.82
N TYR A 239 5.54 -3.00 11.97
CA TYR A 239 6.77 -2.22 12.12
C TYR A 239 6.47 -0.75 12.37
N PHE A 240 7.19 -0.15 13.31
CA PHE A 240 7.24 1.27 13.54
C PHE A 240 8.60 1.82 13.05
N THR A 241 8.57 2.76 12.10
CA THR A 241 9.77 3.26 11.42
C THR A 241 9.99 4.74 11.64
N ASP A 242 11.17 5.27 11.26
CA ASP A 242 11.43 6.72 11.26
C ASP A 242 10.36 7.51 10.50
N ALA A 243 9.86 6.99 9.40
CA ALA A 243 8.80 7.64 8.62
C ALA A 243 7.49 7.77 9.42
N LEU A 244 7.12 6.75 10.19
CA LEU A 244 5.96 6.82 11.09
C LEU A 244 6.23 7.74 12.30
N MET A 245 7.44 7.78 12.82
CA MET A 245 7.85 8.75 13.83
C MET A 245 7.65 10.18 13.33
N ASP A 246 8.12 10.51 12.15
CA ASP A 246 7.97 11.83 11.54
C ASP A 246 6.49 12.18 11.34
N LEU A 247 5.68 11.20 10.94
CA LEU A 247 4.24 11.40 10.78
C LEU A 247 3.53 11.68 12.12
N VAL A 248 3.95 11.02 13.20
CA VAL A 248 3.46 11.33 14.56
C VAL A 248 3.92 12.73 14.98
N LYS A 249 5.19 13.08 14.79
CA LYS A 249 5.77 14.41 15.08
C LYS A 249 5.06 15.54 14.32
N SER A 250 4.57 15.27 13.09
CA SER A 250 3.84 16.27 12.29
C SER A 250 2.45 16.62 12.85
N GLY A 251 1.93 15.82 13.81
CA GLY A 251 0.58 15.98 14.36
C GLY A 251 -0.54 15.39 13.49
N ALA A 252 -0.22 14.71 12.39
CA ALA A 252 -1.21 14.04 11.55
C ALA A 252 -1.85 12.83 12.26
N VAL A 253 -1.12 12.18 13.18
CA VAL A 253 -1.54 11.00 13.92
C VAL A 253 -2.03 11.37 15.30
N SER A 254 -3.29 11.04 15.60
CA SER A 254 -3.85 11.16 16.95
C SER A 254 -4.28 9.82 17.54
N ASN A 255 -4.42 8.79 16.72
CA ASN A 255 -4.97 7.47 17.06
C ASN A 255 -6.39 7.52 17.67
N TYR A 256 -7.06 8.68 17.61
CA TYR A 256 -8.35 8.91 18.28
C TYR A 256 -9.50 8.13 17.64
N LYS A 257 -9.41 7.84 16.34
CA LYS A 257 -10.45 7.12 15.58
C LYS A 257 -10.31 5.60 15.61
N LYS A 258 -9.28 5.08 16.28
CA LYS A 258 -9.09 3.64 16.46
C LYS A 258 -10.07 3.11 17.51
N ASN A 259 -10.53 1.86 17.31
CA ASN A 259 -11.30 1.13 18.33
C ASN A 259 -10.41 0.21 19.19
N PHE A 260 -9.28 -0.24 18.64
CA PHE A 260 -8.28 -0.99 19.39
C PHE A 260 -7.08 -0.10 19.74
N SER A 261 -6.67 -0.05 21.01
CA SER A 261 -5.60 0.80 21.54
C SER A 261 -5.77 2.27 21.12
N GLN A 262 -6.94 2.84 21.42
CA GLN A 262 -7.25 4.25 21.15
C GLN A 262 -6.23 5.19 21.81
N GLY A 263 -5.78 6.20 21.07
CA GLY A 263 -4.78 7.16 21.54
C GLY A 263 -3.33 6.66 21.45
N LYS A 264 -3.09 5.41 21.05
CA LYS A 264 -1.77 4.79 20.94
C LYS A 264 -1.47 4.30 19.53
N SER A 265 -0.27 4.56 19.07
CA SER A 265 0.29 3.84 17.92
C SER A 265 0.77 2.47 18.38
N ILE A 266 0.42 1.41 17.69
CA ILE A 266 0.85 0.05 18.06
C ILE A 266 1.67 -0.59 16.97
N ALA A 267 2.72 -1.32 17.39
CA ALA A 267 3.58 -2.12 16.53
C ALA A 267 4.15 -3.30 17.33
N SER A 268 4.87 -4.21 16.67
CA SER A 268 5.62 -5.27 17.35
C SER A 268 7.12 -5.05 17.28
N TYR A 269 7.56 -4.33 16.26
CA TYR A 269 8.97 -4.04 16.00
C TYR A 269 9.18 -2.55 15.74
N ALA A 270 10.26 -1.97 16.30
CA ALA A 270 10.81 -0.72 15.80
C ALA A 270 11.94 -1.04 14.80
N LEU A 271 11.95 -0.33 13.67
CA LEU A 271 12.92 -0.53 12.60
C LEU A 271 13.40 0.82 12.09
N GLY A 272 14.58 1.27 12.49
CA GLY A 272 15.06 2.59 12.10
C GLY A 272 16.42 2.97 12.65
N THR A 273 16.62 4.27 12.73
CA THR A 273 17.87 4.92 13.12
C THR A 273 18.01 5.05 14.64
N PRO A 274 19.19 5.41 15.16
CA PRO A 274 19.35 5.78 16.57
C PRO A 274 18.42 6.93 17.02
N GLU A 275 18.01 7.82 16.09
CA GLU A 275 17.05 8.87 16.39
C GLU A 275 15.68 8.28 16.76
N LEU A 276 15.22 7.28 16.01
CA LEU A 276 13.99 6.57 16.35
C LEU A 276 14.08 5.91 17.74
N ALA A 277 15.19 5.22 18.03
CA ALA A 277 15.40 4.58 19.33
C ALA A 277 15.35 5.62 20.47
N ALA A 278 16.06 6.74 20.34
CA ALA A 278 16.03 7.83 21.30
C ALA A 278 14.63 8.44 21.48
N TRP A 279 13.87 8.57 20.40
CA TRP A 279 12.51 9.11 20.46
C TRP A 279 11.51 8.13 21.09
N LEU A 280 11.72 6.82 20.93
CA LEU A 280 10.87 5.80 21.55
C LEU A 280 11.14 5.64 23.06
N HIS A 281 12.32 6.04 23.54
CA HIS A 281 12.67 5.90 24.95
C HIS A 281 11.70 6.67 25.84
N LEU A 282 11.00 5.96 26.74
CA LEU A 282 9.97 6.46 27.64
C LEU A 282 8.84 7.24 26.94
N ASN A 283 8.56 6.92 25.69
CA ASN A 283 7.51 7.59 24.91
C ASN A 283 6.18 6.81 24.97
N PRO A 284 5.18 7.28 25.72
CA PRO A 284 3.96 6.54 25.94
C PRO A 284 2.97 6.59 24.77
N VAL A 285 3.26 7.33 23.69
CA VAL A 285 2.35 7.40 22.52
C VAL A 285 2.50 6.20 21.59
N VAL A 286 3.56 5.39 21.78
CA VAL A 286 3.80 4.15 21.04
C VAL A 286 3.84 2.98 22.02
N GLU A 287 3.10 1.94 21.73
CA GLU A 287 3.15 0.68 22.46
C GLU A 287 3.65 -0.42 21.51
N LEU A 288 4.67 -1.15 21.93
CA LEU A 288 5.12 -2.36 21.27
C LEU A 288 4.44 -3.56 21.92
N GLN A 289 3.70 -4.31 21.12
CA GLN A 289 2.90 -5.44 21.58
C GLN A 289 3.31 -6.73 20.88
N SER A 290 2.96 -7.87 21.47
CA SER A 290 3.16 -9.19 20.86
C SER A 290 2.56 -9.25 19.45
N ILE A 291 3.19 -10.01 18.56
CA ILE A 291 2.63 -10.26 17.22
C ILE A 291 1.25 -10.95 17.29
N ALA A 292 0.94 -11.62 18.39
CA ALA A 292 -0.39 -12.19 18.64
C ALA A 292 -1.49 -11.12 18.65
N GLU A 293 -1.19 -9.90 19.11
CA GLU A 293 -2.14 -8.79 19.16
C GLU A 293 -2.04 -7.93 17.88
N VAL A 294 -0.80 -7.59 17.47
CA VAL A 294 -0.58 -6.69 16.33
C VAL A 294 -0.99 -7.32 15.00
N CYS A 295 -0.72 -8.62 14.81
CA CYS A 295 -1.05 -9.35 13.58
C CYS A 295 -2.41 -10.06 13.66
N ASN A 296 -3.18 -9.88 14.72
CA ASN A 296 -4.50 -10.51 14.89
C ASN A 296 -5.53 -9.89 13.93
N PRO A 297 -6.08 -10.63 12.96
CA PRO A 297 -7.04 -10.08 12.00
C PRO A 297 -8.29 -9.47 12.64
N LEU A 298 -8.75 -10.00 13.79
CA LEU A 298 -9.90 -9.46 14.51
C LEU A 298 -9.59 -8.12 15.16
N ARG A 299 -8.38 -7.95 15.74
CA ARG A 299 -7.91 -6.68 16.31
C ARG A 299 -7.74 -5.63 15.23
N ILE A 300 -7.12 -6.00 14.12
CA ILE A 300 -6.96 -5.16 12.94
C ILE A 300 -8.35 -4.72 12.43
N GLY A 301 -9.24 -5.69 12.20
CA GLY A 301 -10.58 -5.47 11.65
C GLY A 301 -11.51 -4.65 12.54
N SER A 302 -11.24 -4.59 13.85
CA SER A 302 -11.99 -3.74 14.77
C SER A 302 -11.76 -2.24 14.55
N ASN A 303 -10.63 -1.84 13.93
CA ASN A 303 -10.36 -0.45 13.57
C ASN A 303 -11.08 -0.09 12.26
N PRO A 304 -12.00 0.88 12.24
CA PRO A 304 -12.66 1.30 11.01
C PRO A 304 -11.68 2.01 10.06
N ASN A 305 -11.98 1.99 8.77
CA ASN A 305 -11.17 2.58 7.71
C ASN A 305 -9.70 2.11 7.75
N PHE A 306 -9.49 0.83 8.02
CA PHE A 306 -8.14 0.28 8.07
C PHE A 306 -7.54 0.22 6.66
N THR A 307 -6.44 0.92 6.45
CA THR A 307 -5.77 1.04 5.16
C THR A 307 -4.40 0.37 5.22
N ALA A 308 -4.32 -0.83 4.65
CA ALA A 308 -3.10 -1.60 4.53
C ALA A 308 -2.36 -1.23 3.23
N VAL A 309 -1.12 -0.78 3.34
CA VAL A 309 -0.27 -0.44 2.20
C VAL A 309 0.90 -1.39 2.11
N PHE A 310 1.10 -1.95 0.93
CA PHE A 310 2.15 -2.91 0.62
C PHE A 310 3.06 -2.38 -0.49
N HIS A 311 4.36 -2.61 -0.36
CA HIS A 311 5.31 -2.38 -1.44
C HIS A 311 5.42 -3.69 -2.26
N ALA A 312 4.86 -3.68 -3.46
CA ALA A 312 4.90 -4.80 -4.39
C ALA A 312 6.12 -4.69 -5.31
N LYS A 313 6.60 -5.83 -5.81
CA LYS A 313 7.67 -5.89 -6.80
C LYS A 313 7.13 -6.03 -8.22
N LYS A 314 6.24 -7.01 -8.43
CA LYS A 314 5.59 -7.26 -9.72
C LYS A 314 4.12 -7.58 -9.52
N VAL A 315 3.33 -7.32 -10.56
CA VAL A 315 1.93 -7.72 -10.65
C VAL A 315 1.63 -8.27 -12.04
N ASP A 316 0.83 -9.33 -12.13
CA ASP A 316 0.34 -9.82 -13.42
C ASP A 316 -1.09 -9.35 -13.73
N LEU A 317 -1.51 -9.55 -14.98
CA LEU A 317 -2.83 -9.11 -15.44
C LEU A 317 -4.02 -9.83 -14.75
N PHE A 318 -3.77 -10.87 -13.97
CA PHE A 318 -4.77 -11.51 -13.13
C PHE A 318 -4.88 -10.86 -11.75
N GLY A 319 -3.93 -9.97 -11.40
CA GLY A 319 -3.81 -9.34 -10.09
C GLY A 319 -3.02 -10.17 -9.07
N ARG A 320 -2.24 -11.17 -9.49
CA ARG A 320 -1.29 -11.85 -8.60
C ARG A 320 -0.08 -10.95 -8.39
N ILE A 321 0.44 -10.93 -7.17
CA ILE A 321 1.50 -9.99 -6.76
C ILE A 321 2.71 -10.76 -6.23
N THR A 322 3.90 -10.23 -6.49
CA THR A 322 5.11 -10.59 -5.75
C THR A 322 5.55 -9.43 -4.87
N PHE A 323 6.05 -9.73 -3.67
CA PHE A 323 6.62 -8.73 -2.78
C PHE A 323 8.12 -8.55 -3.04
N ASP A 324 8.62 -7.34 -2.76
CA ASP A 324 10.06 -7.05 -2.80
C ASP A 324 10.71 -7.41 -1.46
N ILE A 325 10.76 -8.71 -1.17
CA ILE A 325 11.29 -9.24 0.07
C ILE A 325 12.38 -10.26 -0.26
N GLY A 326 13.63 -9.94 0.10
CA GLY A 326 14.76 -10.85 0.00
C GLY A 326 15.21 -11.22 -1.41
N LYS A 327 16.43 -11.73 -1.52
CA LYS A 327 17.06 -12.15 -2.79
C LYS A 327 17.14 -13.66 -2.96
N GLY A 328 16.88 -14.45 -1.93
CA GLY A 328 17.11 -15.88 -1.89
C GLY A 328 16.19 -16.77 -2.76
N SER A 329 16.57 -18.04 -2.88
CA SER A 329 15.80 -19.06 -3.62
C SER A 329 14.58 -19.56 -2.86
N LEU A 330 14.64 -19.56 -1.54
CA LEU A 330 13.51 -19.89 -0.68
C LEU A 330 12.56 -18.70 -0.59
N THR A 331 11.27 -18.98 -0.79
CA THR A 331 10.22 -17.97 -0.68
C THR A 331 9.89 -17.74 0.78
N SER A 332 10.09 -16.51 1.27
CA SER A 332 9.44 -16.13 2.51
C SER A 332 7.94 -16.18 2.32
N GLY A 333 7.24 -16.93 3.16
CA GLY A 333 5.79 -16.90 3.14
C GLY A 333 5.27 -15.47 3.36
N PRO A 334 4.11 -15.09 2.79
CA PRO A 334 3.49 -13.78 3.02
C PRO A 334 2.86 -13.65 4.42
N GLY A 335 3.42 -14.28 5.45
CA GLY A 335 2.82 -14.49 6.77
C GLY A 335 2.21 -13.23 7.40
N ILE A 336 2.97 -12.14 7.50
CA ILE A 336 2.47 -10.83 7.96
C ILE A 336 1.43 -10.27 7.01
N ALA A 337 1.67 -10.32 5.69
CA ALA A 337 0.78 -9.75 4.70
C ALA A 337 -0.60 -10.43 4.72
N ALA A 338 -0.64 -11.76 4.88
CA ALA A 338 -1.88 -12.52 4.94
C ALA A 338 -2.77 -12.09 6.13
N ASP A 339 -2.18 -11.86 7.31
CA ASP A 339 -2.90 -11.42 8.50
C ASP A 339 -3.43 -9.98 8.35
N ILE A 340 -2.59 -9.07 7.87
CA ILE A 340 -2.96 -7.66 7.66
C ILE A 340 -4.08 -7.55 6.62
N ILE A 341 -3.99 -8.29 5.51
CA ILE A 341 -5.01 -8.31 4.46
C ILE A 341 -6.32 -8.84 5.01
N SER A 342 -6.29 -9.99 5.74
CA SER A 342 -7.49 -10.55 6.38
C SER A 342 -8.13 -9.55 7.35
N GLY A 343 -7.32 -8.81 8.12
CA GLY A 343 -7.81 -7.77 9.02
C GLY A 343 -8.41 -6.58 8.27
N ALA A 344 -7.78 -6.14 7.18
CA ALA A 344 -8.32 -5.07 6.33
C ALA A 344 -9.67 -5.45 5.70
N GLU A 345 -9.85 -6.72 5.31
CA GLU A 345 -11.13 -7.22 4.78
C GLU A 345 -12.24 -7.25 5.83
N LEU A 346 -11.91 -7.49 7.10
CA LEU A 346 -12.85 -7.45 8.22
C LEU A 346 -13.20 -6.03 8.67
N SER A 347 -12.34 -5.05 8.37
CA SER A 347 -12.54 -3.66 8.76
C SER A 347 -13.67 -3.01 7.98
N VAL A 348 -14.50 -2.23 8.66
CA VAL A 348 -15.50 -1.38 8.00
C VAL A 348 -14.77 -0.36 7.14
N ASN A 349 -15.04 -0.35 5.83
CA ASN A 349 -14.35 0.44 4.81
C ASN A 349 -12.84 0.14 4.69
N GLY A 350 -12.40 -1.05 5.06
CA GLY A 350 -11.00 -1.45 4.96
C GLY A 350 -10.51 -1.50 3.52
N LYS A 351 -9.23 -1.13 3.32
CA LYS A 351 -8.59 -1.02 2.00
C LYS A 351 -7.27 -1.79 1.98
N THR A 352 -6.98 -2.45 0.86
CA THR A 352 -5.65 -3.00 0.55
C THR A 352 -5.08 -2.31 -0.67
N ILE A 353 -3.89 -1.73 -0.54
CA ILE A 353 -3.22 -0.92 -1.57
C ILE A 353 -1.83 -1.48 -1.81
N PHE A 354 -1.52 -1.79 -3.06
CA PHE A 354 -0.24 -2.32 -3.48
C PHE A 354 0.45 -1.31 -4.42
N GLY A 355 1.49 -0.64 -3.89
CA GLY A 355 2.28 0.33 -4.64
C GLY A 355 3.52 -0.30 -5.26
N LEU A 356 3.83 0.05 -6.51
CA LEU A 356 5.06 -0.34 -7.20
C LEU A 356 5.40 0.67 -8.31
N SER A 357 6.68 0.80 -8.64
CA SER A 357 7.09 1.48 -9.87
C SER A 357 6.68 0.64 -11.07
N SER A 358 6.20 1.27 -12.16
CA SER A 358 5.77 0.54 -13.36
C SER A 358 6.90 -0.24 -14.03
N ARG A 359 8.13 0.23 -13.88
CA ARG A 359 9.37 -0.43 -14.34
C ARG A 359 10.38 -0.55 -13.20
N ASP A 360 11.22 -1.56 -13.28
CA ASP A 360 12.36 -1.74 -12.36
C ASP A 360 13.56 -0.84 -12.76
N THR A 361 14.64 -0.92 -11.99
CA THR A 361 15.87 -0.15 -12.24
C THR A 361 16.60 -0.52 -13.53
N ARG A 362 16.26 -1.64 -14.15
CA ARG A 362 16.78 -2.07 -15.46
C ARG A 362 15.88 -1.64 -16.62
N GLY A 363 14.77 -0.96 -16.33
CA GLY A 363 13.78 -0.53 -17.32
C GLY A 363 12.79 -1.62 -17.74
N GLU A 364 12.78 -2.78 -17.08
CA GLU A 364 11.82 -3.84 -17.36
C GLU A 364 10.48 -3.61 -16.65
N SER A 365 9.39 -3.98 -17.33
CA SER A 365 8.05 -3.81 -16.78
C SER A 365 7.82 -4.64 -15.51
N ASN A 366 7.28 -3.99 -14.47
CA ASN A 366 6.81 -4.65 -13.27
C ASN A 366 5.33 -5.07 -13.37
N ILE A 367 4.62 -4.60 -14.41
CA ILE A 367 3.31 -5.13 -14.78
C ILE A 367 3.51 -6.10 -15.93
N ILE A 368 3.22 -7.39 -15.70
CA ILE A 368 3.50 -8.46 -16.65
C ILE A 368 2.25 -9.26 -16.97
N THR A 369 2.25 -9.98 -18.06
CA THR A 369 1.07 -10.72 -18.52
C THR A 369 0.69 -11.85 -17.57
N ILE A 370 1.69 -12.60 -17.08
CA ILE A 370 1.50 -13.72 -16.16
C ILE A 370 2.76 -13.91 -15.31
N LEU A 371 2.56 -14.08 -14.03
CA LEU A 371 3.61 -14.51 -13.09
C LEU A 371 3.78 -16.02 -13.22
N THR A 372 4.97 -16.45 -13.62
CA THR A 372 5.40 -17.87 -13.65
C THR A 372 6.63 -17.98 -12.78
N ASP A 373 6.67 -18.97 -11.91
CA ASP A 373 7.83 -19.37 -11.08
C ASP A 373 8.53 -18.19 -10.37
N GLN A 374 7.73 -17.19 -9.95
CA GLN A 374 8.24 -16.06 -9.19
C GLN A 374 8.25 -16.39 -7.69
N ARG A 375 9.36 -16.05 -7.03
CA ARG A 375 9.51 -16.14 -5.58
C ARG A 375 8.64 -15.10 -4.87
N ASN A 376 8.26 -15.34 -3.63
CA ASN A 376 7.45 -14.42 -2.80
C ASN A 376 6.10 -14.05 -3.42
N GLN A 377 5.48 -14.99 -4.12
CA GLN A 377 4.21 -14.80 -4.79
C GLN A 377 3.04 -14.89 -3.80
N PHE A 378 2.17 -13.87 -3.83
CA PHE A 378 0.90 -13.88 -3.10
C PHE A 378 -0.21 -14.31 -4.06
N HIS A 379 -0.81 -15.48 -3.79
CA HIS A 379 -1.76 -16.12 -4.70
C HIS A 379 -3.21 -15.68 -4.52
N MET A 380 -3.57 -15.07 -3.38
CA MET A 380 -4.95 -14.63 -3.07
C MET A 380 -5.30 -13.35 -3.83
N ARG A 381 -5.45 -13.47 -5.15
CA ARG A 381 -5.76 -12.34 -6.05
C ARG A 381 -7.09 -11.66 -5.77
N GLU A 382 -8.06 -12.35 -5.14
CA GLU A 382 -9.34 -11.82 -4.69
C GLU A 382 -9.19 -10.76 -3.60
N SER A 383 -8.14 -10.86 -2.79
CA SER A 383 -7.82 -9.92 -1.70
C SER A 383 -7.04 -8.68 -2.16
N ILE A 384 -6.65 -8.62 -3.44
CA ILE A 384 -5.96 -7.46 -4.01
C ILE A 384 -7.00 -6.38 -4.36
N GLY A 385 -7.05 -5.33 -3.55
CA GLY A 385 -8.01 -4.24 -3.74
C GLY A 385 -7.57 -3.25 -4.81
N MET A 386 -6.46 -2.56 -4.58
CA MET A 386 -5.93 -1.53 -5.48
C MET A 386 -4.46 -1.75 -5.77
N VAL A 387 -4.07 -1.53 -7.03
CA VAL A 387 -2.67 -1.47 -7.47
C VAL A 387 -2.37 -0.05 -7.93
N VAL A 388 -1.24 0.50 -7.50
CA VAL A 388 -0.88 1.90 -7.74
C VAL A 388 0.53 1.99 -8.32
N THR A 389 0.66 2.74 -9.41
CA THR A 389 1.95 3.11 -10.00
C THR A 389 2.06 4.64 -10.13
N GLU A 390 3.16 5.14 -10.64
CA GLU A 390 3.33 6.56 -10.99
C GLU A 390 2.37 7.01 -12.12
N TYR A 391 1.77 6.07 -12.86
CA TYR A 391 0.78 6.35 -13.93
C TYR A 391 -0.67 6.33 -13.45
N GLY A 392 -0.93 5.95 -12.19
CA GLY A 392 -2.26 6.04 -11.60
C GLY A 392 -2.66 4.84 -10.75
N ILE A 393 -3.96 4.66 -10.60
CA ILE A 393 -4.61 3.72 -9.69
C ILE A 393 -5.47 2.75 -10.50
N ALA A 394 -5.27 1.45 -10.29
CA ALA A 394 -6.13 0.36 -10.78
C ALA A 394 -6.91 -0.24 -9.60
N ASN A 395 -8.22 -0.06 -9.59
CA ASN A 395 -9.10 -0.75 -8.65
C ASN A 395 -9.42 -2.14 -9.21
N LEU A 396 -9.05 -3.19 -8.49
CA LEU A 396 -9.24 -4.60 -8.89
C LEU A 396 -10.36 -5.30 -8.13
N LYS A 397 -10.86 -4.71 -7.04
CA LYS A 397 -11.87 -5.32 -6.19
C LYS A 397 -13.18 -5.49 -6.94
N TRP A 398 -13.75 -6.68 -6.90
CA TRP A 398 -15.02 -7.03 -7.57
C TRP A 398 -15.01 -6.87 -9.10
N ARG A 399 -13.80 -6.86 -9.71
CA ARG A 399 -13.61 -6.79 -11.15
C ARG A 399 -13.39 -8.19 -11.75
N SER A 400 -13.93 -8.41 -12.95
CA SER A 400 -13.59 -9.59 -13.75
C SER A 400 -12.10 -9.59 -14.12
N ILE A 401 -11.56 -10.75 -14.49
CA ILE A 401 -10.15 -10.84 -14.93
C ILE A 401 -9.87 -9.88 -16.10
N ARG A 402 -10.81 -9.71 -16.99
CA ARG A 402 -10.69 -8.83 -18.17
C ARG A 402 -10.63 -7.35 -17.75
N GLU A 403 -11.52 -6.92 -16.85
CA GLU A 403 -11.50 -5.57 -16.28
C GLU A 403 -10.23 -5.32 -15.47
N ARG A 404 -9.75 -6.30 -14.70
CA ARG A 404 -8.47 -6.23 -13.97
C ARG A 404 -7.31 -6.01 -14.93
N ALA A 405 -7.24 -6.84 -15.99
CA ALA A 405 -6.19 -6.74 -16.99
C ALA A 405 -6.16 -5.35 -17.64
N GLN A 406 -7.32 -4.83 -18.05
CA GLN A 406 -7.40 -3.50 -18.64
C GLN A 406 -6.98 -2.41 -17.65
N ALA A 407 -7.44 -2.46 -16.39
CA ALA A 407 -7.07 -1.50 -15.36
C ALA A 407 -5.55 -1.50 -15.07
N LEU A 408 -4.92 -2.68 -15.05
CA LEU A 408 -3.48 -2.82 -14.86
C LEU A 408 -2.68 -2.32 -16.07
N ILE A 409 -3.15 -2.57 -17.29
CA ILE A 409 -2.54 -2.04 -18.51
C ILE A 409 -2.59 -0.50 -18.51
N ASP A 410 -3.70 0.11 -18.06
CA ASP A 410 -3.85 1.57 -18.02
C ASP A 410 -2.83 2.26 -17.09
N ILE A 411 -2.36 1.56 -16.07
CA ILE A 411 -1.34 2.08 -15.12
C ILE A 411 0.07 1.56 -15.40
N ALA A 412 0.27 0.74 -16.43
CA ALA A 412 1.59 0.32 -16.89
C ALA A 412 2.35 1.49 -17.55
N HIS A 413 3.67 1.36 -17.65
CA HIS A 413 4.46 2.32 -18.43
C HIS A 413 3.92 2.41 -19.87
N PRO A 414 3.73 3.61 -20.44
CA PRO A 414 3.10 3.78 -21.75
C PRO A 414 3.70 2.92 -22.87
N GLU A 415 5.04 2.75 -22.88
CA GLU A 415 5.73 1.94 -23.89
C GLU A 415 5.45 0.43 -23.76
N ASP A 416 5.07 -0.05 -22.58
CA ASP A 416 4.81 -1.47 -22.33
C ASP A 416 3.38 -1.88 -22.66
N ARG A 417 2.44 -0.91 -22.72
CA ARG A 417 1.00 -1.17 -22.86
C ARG A 417 0.67 -1.94 -24.14
N ALA A 418 1.27 -1.54 -25.28
CA ALA A 418 1.03 -2.22 -26.56
C ALA A 418 1.40 -3.71 -26.50
N LYS A 419 2.57 -4.02 -25.92
CA LYS A 419 3.05 -5.39 -25.71
C LYS A 419 2.12 -6.18 -24.79
N LEU A 420 1.69 -5.58 -23.68
CA LEU A 420 0.77 -6.20 -22.73
C LEU A 420 -0.58 -6.52 -23.37
N VAL A 421 -1.14 -5.59 -24.15
CA VAL A 421 -2.40 -5.82 -24.88
C VAL A 421 -2.26 -6.96 -25.90
N ALA A 422 -1.19 -6.98 -26.69
CA ALA A 422 -0.95 -8.06 -27.67
C ALA A 422 -0.85 -9.44 -26.99
N GLN A 423 -0.08 -9.53 -25.91
CA GLN A 423 0.07 -10.75 -25.13
C GLN A 423 -1.24 -11.18 -24.44
N ALA A 424 -2.00 -10.21 -23.92
CA ALA A 424 -3.28 -10.48 -23.26
C ALA A 424 -4.33 -11.00 -24.27
N LYS A 425 -4.37 -10.47 -25.50
CA LYS A 425 -5.22 -10.99 -26.58
C LYS A 425 -4.81 -12.42 -26.97
N GLN A 426 -3.52 -12.65 -27.19
CA GLN A 426 -3.00 -13.99 -27.52
C GLN A 426 -3.40 -15.04 -26.47
N ARG A 427 -3.41 -14.66 -25.19
CA ARG A 427 -3.78 -15.51 -24.05
C ARG A 427 -5.28 -15.49 -23.74
N LYS A 428 -6.11 -14.84 -24.56
CA LYS A 428 -7.57 -14.72 -24.38
C LYS A 428 -7.98 -14.05 -23.04
N ILE A 429 -7.09 -13.26 -22.46
CA ILE A 429 -7.36 -12.43 -21.26
C ILE A 429 -8.20 -11.22 -21.66
N LEU A 430 -7.86 -10.57 -22.79
CA LEU A 430 -8.67 -9.52 -23.42
C LEU A 430 -9.43 -10.05 -24.63
N PHE A 431 -10.46 -9.32 -25.05
CA PHE A 431 -11.17 -9.64 -26.29
C PHE A 431 -10.25 -9.46 -27.52
N PRO A 432 -10.42 -10.24 -28.59
CA PRO A 432 -9.62 -10.10 -29.81
C PRO A 432 -9.77 -8.71 -30.45
N ASP A 433 -10.96 -8.14 -30.37
CA ASP A 433 -11.36 -6.84 -30.92
C ASP A 433 -11.09 -5.66 -29.97
N GLN A 434 -10.44 -5.89 -28.79
CA GLN A 434 -10.07 -4.82 -27.86
C GLN A 434 -9.26 -3.72 -28.58
N ILE A 435 -9.77 -2.47 -28.57
CA ILE A 435 -9.09 -1.32 -29.18
C ILE A 435 -7.94 -0.89 -28.27
N PHE A 436 -6.80 -0.55 -28.86
CA PHE A 436 -5.67 0.06 -28.19
C PHE A 436 -5.05 1.15 -29.07
N LEU A 437 -5.08 2.39 -28.61
CA LEU A 437 -4.52 3.54 -29.30
C LEU A 437 -3.20 3.94 -28.61
N SER A 438 -2.06 3.52 -29.14
CA SER A 438 -0.74 3.69 -28.50
C SER A 438 -0.37 5.16 -28.31
N GLU A 439 -0.65 6.02 -29.28
CA GLU A 439 -0.38 7.45 -29.19
C GLU A 439 -1.26 8.13 -28.13
N SER A 440 -2.52 7.77 -28.04
CA SER A 440 -3.43 8.28 -27.02
C SER A 440 -3.02 7.88 -25.60
N ALA A 441 -2.43 6.71 -25.41
CA ALA A 441 -1.91 6.29 -24.13
C ALA A 441 -0.77 7.20 -23.62
N LYS A 442 0.04 7.75 -24.53
CA LYS A 442 1.09 8.74 -24.20
C LYS A 442 0.51 10.12 -23.88
N LEU A 443 -0.58 10.49 -24.54
CA LEU A 443 -1.23 11.79 -24.43
C LEU A 443 -2.28 11.84 -23.30
N TYR A 444 -2.49 10.75 -22.56
CA TYR A 444 -3.46 10.71 -21.46
C TYR A 444 -3.20 11.83 -20.44
N PRO A 445 -4.18 12.71 -20.19
CA PRO A 445 -3.99 13.89 -19.33
C PRO A 445 -4.08 13.51 -17.84
N LYS A 446 -3.05 12.84 -17.34
CA LYS A 446 -2.98 12.31 -15.96
C LYS A 446 -3.10 13.40 -14.88
N ASN A 447 -2.75 14.64 -15.18
CA ASN A 447 -2.82 15.77 -14.25
C ASN A 447 -4.25 16.33 -14.12
N GLU A 448 -5.17 15.93 -15.00
CA GLU A 448 -6.57 16.37 -15.00
C GLU A 448 -7.40 15.53 -14.02
N VAL A 449 -6.98 15.49 -12.77
CA VAL A 449 -7.70 14.84 -11.67
C VAL A 449 -8.05 15.91 -10.64
N SER A 450 -9.34 16.05 -10.33
CA SER A 450 -9.80 16.99 -9.31
C SER A 450 -10.96 16.41 -8.50
N ARG A 451 -11.06 16.81 -7.23
CA ARG A 451 -12.20 16.47 -6.37
C ARG A 451 -12.99 17.72 -6.05
N HIS A 452 -14.31 17.62 -6.11
CA HIS A 452 -15.20 18.71 -5.76
C HIS A 452 -16.32 18.21 -4.85
N THR A 453 -16.63 18.98 -3.81
CA THR A 453 -17.76 18.72 -2.92
C THR A 453 -18.89 19.67 -3.27
N PHE A 454 -20.02 19.14 -3.68
CA PHE A 454 -21.21 19.91 -4.01
C PHE A 454 -22.02 20.29 -2.77
N LYS A 455 -22.97 21.25 -2.92
CA LYS A 455 -23.71 21.83 -1.78
C LYS A 455 -24.46 20.82 -0.90
N ASN A 456 -24.83 19.67 -1.43
CA ASN A 456 -25.48 18.58 -0.68
C ASN A 456 -24.49 17.62 0.00
N GLY A 457 -23.19 17.96 0.06
CA GLY A 457 -22.15 17.13 0.62
C GLY A 457 -21.63 16.03 -0.33
N LEU A 458 -22.16 15.93 -1.55
CA LEU A 458 -21.73 14.94 -2.54
C LEU A 458 -20.28 15.21 -2.97
N ARG A 459 -19.39 14.27 -2.71
CA ARG A 459 -18.00 14.30 -3.19
C ARG A 459 -17.94 13.64 -4.56
N VAL A 460 -17.36 14.32 -5.52
CA VAL A 460 -17.21 13.84 -6.90
C VAL A 460 -15.76 13.97 -7.33
N LEU A 461 -15.22 12.87 -7.86
CA LEU A 461 -13.92 12.83 -8.52
C LEU A 461 -14.10 13.06 -10.02
N PHE A 462 -13.37 14.02 -10.58
CA PHE A 462 -13.33 14.30 -12.01
C PHE A 462 -11.97 13.88 -12.56
N ARG A 463 -11.96 13.17 -13.67
CA ARG A 463 -10.76 12.78 -14.41
C ARG A 463 -11.05 12.47 -15.87
N ALA A 464 -10.00 12.41 -16.66
CA ALA A 464 -10.13 11.92 -18.03
C ALA A 464 -10.60 10.45 -18.07
N VAL A 465 -11.37 10.09 -19.10
CA VAL A 465 -11.85 8.72 -19.32
C VAL A 465 -10.67 7.79 -19.61
N LYS A 466 -10.79 6.53 -19.20
CA LYS A 466 -9.77 5.48 -19.47
C LYS A 466 -10.40 4.32 -20.22
N PRO A 467 -9.61 3.54 -20.98
CA PRO A 467 -10.11 2.29 -21.57
C PRO A 467 -10.73 1.33 -20.56
N SER A 468 -10.22 1.29 -19.31
CA SER A 468 -10.80 0.50 -18.21
C SER A 468 -12.17 0.99 -17.71
N ASP A 469 -12.65 2.15 -18.16
CA ASP A 469 -13.97 2.66 -17.78
C ASP A 469 -15.11 2.05 -18.62
N GLU A 470 -14.83 1.19 -19.58
CA GLU A 470 -15.79 0.61 -20.49
C GLU A 470 -17.05 0.11 -19.80
N GLU A 471 -16.92 -0.79 -18.85
CA GLU A 471 -18.06 -1.37 -18.15
C GLU A 471 -18.80 -0.32 -17.27
N ALA A 472 -18.07 0.60 -16.66
CA ALA A 472 -18.66 1.66 -15.86
C ALA A 472 -19.46 2.66 -16.73
N MET A 473 -18.97 2.97 -17.93
CA MET A 473 -19.65 3.79 -18.92
C MET A 473 -20.86 3.07 -19.51
N ARG A 474 -20.74 1.77 -19.79
CA ARG A 474 -21.85 0.93 -20.22
C ARG A 474 -22.96 0.90 -19.16
N ARG A 475 -22.62 0.76 -17.89
CA ARG A 475 -23.57 0.82 -16.77
C ARG A 475 -24.20 2.22 -16.64
N LEU A 476 -23.46 3.29 -16.92
CA LEU A 476 -24.03 4.64 -16.97
C LEU A 476 -25.09 4.74 -18.07
N PHE A 477 -24.79 4.27 -19.29
CA PHE A 477 -25.71 4.27 -20.41
C PHE A 477 -27.05 3.57 -20.08
N TYR A 478 -27.01 2.38 -19.47
CA TYR A 478 -28.23 1.63 -19.14
C TYR A 478 -29.01 2.18 -17.93
N ARG A 479 -28.52 3.23 -17.26
CA ARG A 479 -29.27 3.95 -16.24
C ARG A 479 -30.04 5.13 -16.78
N PHE A 480 -29.79 5.54 -18.00
CA PHE A 480 -30.49 6.65 -18.62
C PHE A 480 -31.94 6.26 -19.04
N SER A 481 -32.87 7.20 -18.90
CA SER A 481 -34.18 7.08 -19.54
C SER A 481 -34.03 7.12 -21.06
N SER A 482 -35.04 6.61 -21.77
CA SER A 482 -35.10 6.71 -23.24
C SER A 482 -35.05 8.17 -23.72
N GLU A 483 -35.60 9.10 -22.94
CA GLU A 483 -35.54 10.53 -23.22
C GLU A 483 -34.10 11.09 -23.10
N THR A 484 -33.38 10.74 -22.08
CA THR A 484 -31.97 11.15 -21.91
C THR A 484 -31.08 10.57 -23.01
N VAL A 485 -31.30 9.32 -23.40
CA VAL A 485 -30.61 8.70 -24.55
C VAL A 485 -30.92 9.47 -25.84
N TYR A 486 -32.21 9.75 -26.11
CA TYR A 486 -32.57 10.49 -27.30
C TYR A 486 -32.01 11.92 -27.31
N ARG A 487 -32.04 12.62 -26.19
CA ARG A 487 -31.44 13.97 -26.05
C ARG A 487 -29.93 14.00 -26.29
N ARG A 488 -29.25 12.87 -26.02
CA ARG A 488 -27.80 12.78 -26.17
C ARG A 488 -27.36 12.33 -27.55
N PHE A 489 -28.11 11.42 -28.18
CA PHE A 489 -27.71 10.72 -29.41
C PHE A 489 -28.57 11.08 -30.62
N PHE A 490 -29.67 11.81 -30.45
CA PHE A 490 -30.63 12.23 -31.48
C PHE A 490 -31.37 11.08 -32.19
N TYR A 491 -31.18 9.85 -31.74
CA TYR A 491 -31.91 8.66 -32.20
C TYR A 491 -32.04 7.65 -31.06
N PRO A 492 -33.05 6.78 -31.12
CA PRO A 492 -33.27 5.80 -30.06
C PRO A 492 -32.22 4.70 -30.13
N ILE A 493 -31.34 4.66 -29.11
CA ILE A 493 -30.38 3.57 -28.89
C ILE A 493 -30.88 2.73 -27.72
N THR A 494 -31.16 1.45 -27.97
CA THR A 494 -31.65 0.53 -26.94
C THR A 494 -30.53 -0.35 -26.39
N THR A 495 -29.42 -0.51 -27.13
CA THR A 495 -28.30 -1.36 -26.76
C THR A 495 -26.95 -0.66 -26.99
N MET A 496 -26.03 -0.89 -26.07
CA MET A 496 -24.65 -0.39 -26.14
C MET A 496 -23.69 -1.59 -26.05
N PRO A 497 -23.44 -2.28 -27.17
CA PRO A 497 -22.54 -3.44 -27.18
C PRO A 497 -21.11 -3.02 -26.96
N HIS A 498 -20.25 -4.01 -26.57
CA HIS A 498 -18.83 -3.84 -26.29
C HIS A 498 -18.09 -3.04 -27.38
N VAL A 499 -18.25 -3.42 -28.65
CA VAL A 499 -17.58 -2.75 -29.78
C VAL A 499 -17.85 -1.24 -29.80
N LYS A 500 -19.11 -0.82 -29.63
CA LYS A 500 -19.46 0.60 -29.58
C LYS A 500 -18.92 1.29 -28.33
N MET A 501 -18.98 0.64 -27.18
CA MET A 501 -18.46 1.22 -25.93
C MET A 501 -16.95 1.40 -25.99
N GLN A 502 -16.21 0.51 -26.67
CA GLN A 502 -14.78 0.66 -26.93
C GLN A 502 -14.44 1.99 -27.63
N GLU A 503 -15.24 2.43 -28.59
CA GLU A 503 -15.06 3.72 -29.27
C GLU A 503 -15.26 4.91 -28.33
N TYR A 504 -16.12 4.77 -27.32
CA TYR A 504 -16.39 5.83 -26.34
C TYR A 504 -15.26 6.01 -25.32
N VAL A 505 -14.55 4.96 -24.97
CA VAL A 505 -13.51 4.99 -23.92
C VAL A 505 -12.09 5.01 -24.47
N ASN A 506 -11.87 4.49 -25.69
CA ASN A 506 -10.57 4.55 -26.37
C ASN A 506 -10.52 5.76 -27.30
N ILE A 507 -10.33 6.94 -26.73
CA ILE A 507 -10.34 8.20 -27.47
C ILE A 507 -8.94 8.68 -27.84
N ASP A 508 -8.84 9.41 -28.94
CA ASP A 508 -7.62 10.10 -29.32
C ASP A 508 -7.53 11.45 -28.59
N TYR A 509 -6.71 11.51 -27.56
CA TYR A 509 -6.48 12.73 -26.77
C TYR A 509 -5.83 13.87 -27.55
N GLY A 510 -5.31 13.66 -28.73
CA GLY A 510 -4.86 14.71 -29.65
C GLY A 510 -6.02 15.51 -30.24
N ARG A 511 -7.17 14.85 -30.47
CA ARG A 511 -8.35 15.45 -31.12
C ARG A 511 -9.55 15.60 -30.21
N MET A 512 -9.64 14.83 -29.15
CA MET A 512 -10.80 14.74 -28.27
C MET A 512 -10.40 14.89 -26.81
N MET A 513 -11.26 15.43 -25.99
CA MET A 513 -11.18 15.37 -24.53
C MET A 513 -12.49 14.82 -23.98
N SER A 514 -12.41 13.86 -23.10
CA SER A 514 -13.56 13.35 -22.35
C SER A 514 -13.23 13.27 -20.87
N ILE A 515 -14.08 13.87 -20.04
CA ILE A 515 -13.99 13.89 -18.58
C ILE A 515 -15.16 13.11 -18.02
N VAL A 516 -14.89 12.19 -17.12
CA VAL A 516 -15.89 11.46 -16.35
C VAL A 516 -15.96 11.99 -14.93
N ALA A 517 -17.17 11.99 -14.36
CA ALA A 517 -17.45 12.31 -12.97
C ALA A 517 -17.79 11.04 -12.22
N LEU A 518 -17.06 10.73 -11.15
CA LEU A 518 -17.27 9.55 -10.32
C LEU A 518 -17.79 9.98 -8.95
N ALA A 519 -18.85 9.32 -8.49
CA ALA A 519 -19.40 9.50 -7.15
C ALA A 519 -19.49 8.16 -6.44
N GLY A 520 -19.37 8.20 -5.13
CA GLY A 520 -19.31 7.05 -4.23
C GLY A 520 -18.12 7.14 -3.31
N GLU A 521 -18.10 6.30 -2.31
CA GLU A 521 -16.98 6.18 -1.39
C GLU A 521 -16.28 4.83 -1.60
N ASN A 522 -14.95 4.86 -1.59
CA ASN A 522 -14.10 3.67 -1.67
C ASN A 522 -14.41 2.80 -2.91
N ASP A 523 -14.67 1.51 -2.70
CA ASP A 523 -14.91 0.52 -3.76
C ASP A 523 -16.25 0.67 -4.50
N ARG A 524 -17.08 1.66 -4.12
CA ARG A 524 -18.42 1.91 -4.68
C ARG A 524 -18.47 3.10 -5.63
N GLU A 525 -17.31 3.63 -6.03
CA GLU A 525 -17.26 4.69 -7.03
C GLU A 525 -17.90 4.23 -8.34
N ARG A 526 -18.79 5.06 -8.87
CA ARG A 526 -19.46 4.84 -10.17
C ARG A 526 -19.42 6.10 -11.00
N ILE A 527 -19.31 5.96 -12.30
CA ILE A 527 -19.43 7.09 -13.22
C ILE A 527 -20.90 7.56 -13.21
N ILE A 528 -21.09 8.83 -12.93
CA ILE A 528 -22.40 9.49 -12.84
C ILE A 528 -22.61 10.54 -13.93
N ALA A 529 -21.54 10.96 -14.61
CA ALA A 529 -21.61 11.90 -15.71
C ALA A 529 -20.39 11.75 -16.63
N GLU A 530 -20.56 12.15 -17.86
CA GLU A 530 -19.51 12.28 -18.85
C GLU A 530 -19.70 13.55 -19.66
N ALA A 531 -18.61 14.25 -19.97
CA ALA A 531 -18.59 15.41 -20.82
C ALA A 531 -17.37 15.37 -21.73
N ARG A 532 -17.57 15.64 -23.02
CA ARG A 532 -16.52 15.62 -24.02
C ARG A 532 -16.59 16.76 -25.00
N PHE A 533 -15.45 17.07 -25.61
CA PHE A 533 -15.44 17.82 -26.87
C PHE A 533 -14.56 17.12 -27.91
N VAL A 534 -14.92 17.29 -29.17
CA VAL A 534 -14.15 16.85 -30.33
C VAL A 534 -13.71 18.10 -31.09
N LYS A 535 -12.42 18.25 -31.31
CA LYS A 535 -11.87 19.38 -32.06
C LYS A 535 -12.24 19.27 -33.53
N ASP A 536 -12.79 20.33 -34.09
CA ASP A 536 -12.93 20.52 -35.53
C ASP A 536 -11.64 21.16 -36.07
N ASP A 537 -10.93 20.43 -36.91
CA ASP A 537 -9.65 20.87 -37.46
C ASP A 537 -9.79 22.04 -38.46
N GLN A 538 -11.03 22.29 -38.98
CA GLN A 538 -11.26 23.37 -39.96
C GLN A 538 -11.62 24.70 -39.29
N THR A 539 -12.30 24.66 -38.14
CA THR A 539 -12.91 25.88 -37.57
C THR A 539 -12.26 26.36 -36.29
N ALA A 540 -11.34 25.57 -35.68
CA ALA A 540 -10.76 25.78 -34.36
C ALA A 540 -11.84 25.84 -33.22
N PHE A 541 -13.05 25.32 -33.47
CA PHE A 541 -14.08 25.11 -32.47
C PHE A 541 -14.08 23.61 -32.04
N GLY A 542 -14.66 23.34 -30.87
CA GLY A 542 -14.87 21.97 -30.41
C GLY A 542 -16.39 21.67 -30.38
N ASP A 543 -16.80 20.55 -30.94
CA ASP A 543 -18.16 20.06 -30.74
C ASP A 543 -18.28 19.45 -29.35
N VAL A 544 -19.18 19.97 -28.50
CA VAL A 544 -19.29 19.63 -27.10
C VAL A 544 -20.56 18.89 -26.76
N ALA A 545 -20.46 17.85 -25.94
CA ALA A 545 -21.58 17.05 -25.49
C ALA A 545 -21.45 16.65 -24.03
N PHE A 546 -22.58 16.54 -23.33
CA PHE A 546 -22.66 16.21 -21.90
C PHE A 546 -23.76 15.18 -21.67
N VAL A 547 -23.56 14.38 -20.64
CA VAL A 547 -24.61 13.56 -20.05
C VAL A 547 -24.39 13.42 -18.54
N VAL A 548 -25.47 13.53 -17.78
CA VAL A 548 -25.47 13.38 -16.32
C VAL A 548 -26.60 12.43 -15.96
N ASP A 549 -26.30 11.41 -15.14
CA ASP A 549 -27.28 10.48 -14.57
C ASP A 549 -28.40 11.30 -13.89
N GLU A 550 -29.65 11.02 -14.21
CA GLU A 550 -30.80 11.79 -13.81
C GLU A 550 -30.91 12.03 -12.32
N ARG A 551 -30.46 11.05 -11.50
CA ARG A 551 -30.43 11.14 -10.05
C ARG A 551 -29.43 12.17 -9.50
N TYR A 552 -28.53 12.64 -10.34
CA TYR A 552 -27.49 13.62 -9.99
C TYR A 552 -27.64 14.95 -10.75
N GLN A 553 -28.72 15.11 -11.51
CA GLN A 553 -29.03 16.37 -12.16
C GLN A 553 -29.46 17.43 -11.12
N GLY A 554 -29.35 18.69 -11.46
CA GLY A 554 -29.67 19.80 -10.55
C GLY A 554 -28.65 20.12 -9.48
N LEU A 555 -27.64 19.27 -9.28
CA LEU A 555 -26.58 19.43 -8.26
C LEU A 555 -25.40 20.32 -8.71
N GLY A 556 -25.39 20.78 -9.96
CA GLY A 556 -24.34 21.64 -10.50
C GLY A 556 -23.20 20.89 -11.22
N ILE A 557 -23.26 19.56 -11.34
CA ILE A 557 -22.23 18.72 -11.97
C ILE A 557 -22.00 19.13 -13.44
N GLY A 558 -23.09 19.33 -14.22
CA GLY A 558 -22.98 19.78 -15.61
C GLY A 558 -22.27 21.13 -15.77
N ASN A 559 -22.57 22.10 -14.90
CA ASN A 559 -21.86 23.38 -14.90
C ASN A 559 -20.38 23.25 -14.54
N HIS A 560 -20.05 22.36 -13.61
CA HIS A 560 -18.67 22.10 -13.24
C HIS A 560 -17.89 21.47 -14.40
N LEU A 561 -18.46 20.45 -15.04
CA LEU A 561 -17.89 19.80 -16.23
C LEU A 561 -17.70 20.80 -17.38
N TYR A 562 -18.71 21.67 -17.62
CA TYR A 562 -18.59 22.71 -18.64
C TYR A 562 -17.39 23.63 -18.39
N LYS A 563 -17.23 24.14 -17.17
CA LYS A 563 -16.08 24.98 -16.80
C LYS A 563 -14.74 24.27 -17.00
N MET A 564 -14.68 22.99 -16.64
CA MET A 564 -13.48 22.18 -16.89
C MET A 564 -13.19 22.06 -18.37
N LEU A 565 -14.19 21.72 -19.18
CA LEU A 565 -13.99 21.59 -20.64
C LEU A 565 -13.60 22.91 -21.29
N VAL A 566 -14.17 24.06 -20.86
CA VAL A 566 -13.78 25.39 -21.35
C VAL A 566 -12.29 25.68 -21.06
N ARG A 567 -11.83 25.39 -19.83
CA ARG A 567 -10.42 25.54 -19.46
C ARG A 567 -9.52 24.69 -20.37
N LEU A 568 -9.83 23.41 -20.48
CA LEU A 568 -9.06 22.46 -21.29
C LEU A 568 -9.08 22.77 -22.78
N ALA A 569 -10.20 23.28 -23.30
CA ALA A 569 -10.32 23.70 -24.68
C ALA A 569 -9.45 24.94 -24.96
N LYS A 570 -9.44 25.94 -24.07
CA LYS A 570 -8.57 27.13 -24.17
C LYS A 570 -7.09 26.77 -24.13
N GLU A 571 -6.69 25.89 -23.21
CA GLU A 571 -5.32 25.37 -23.09
C GLU A 571 -4.85 24.66 -24.37
N ARG A 572 -5.80 24.09 -25.15
CA ARG A 572 -5.56 23.46 -26.45
C ARG A 572 -5.74 24.39 -27.66
N GLY A 573 -5.92 25.69 -27.42
CA GLY A 573 -6.02 26.70 -28.47
C GLY A 573 -7.37 26.76 -29.20
N LEU A 574 -8.44 26.14 -28.66
CA LEU A 574 -9.76 26.26 -29.24
C LEU A 574 -10.35 27.65 -28.99
N LYS A 575 -11.08 28.17 -29.99
CA LYS A 575 -11.68 29.51 -29.94
C LYS A 575 -13.12 29.53 -29.42
N GLY A 576 -13.72 28.36 -29.25
CA GLY A 576 -15.10 28.22 -28.78
C GLY A 576 -15.63 26.81 -28.87
N PHE A 577 -16.89 26.64 -28.52
CA PHE A 577 -17.64 25.40 -28.70
C PHE A 577 -18.75 25.54 -29.73
N THR A 578 -19.07 24.44 -30.39
CA THR A 578 -20.31 24.17 -31.08
C THR A 578 -21.07 23.08 -30.34
N ALA A 579 -22.40 23.07 -30.46
CA ALA A 579 -23.24 22.02 -29.90
C ALA A 579 -24.58 21.94 -30.65
N GLU A 580 -25.16 20.75 -30.67
CA GLU A 580 -26.53 20.51 -31.09
C GLU A 580 -27.39 20.22 -29.88
N VAL A 581 -28.54 20.91 -29.76
CA VAL A 581 -29.46 20.77 -28.61
C VAL A 581 -30.90 20.70 -29.07
N LEU A 582 -31.61 19.66 -28.68
CA LEU A 582 -33.06 19.56 -28.95
C LEU A 582 -33.84 20.73 -28.33
N GLN A 583 -34.84 21.26 -29.01
CA GLN A 583 -35.62 22.42 -28.61
C GLN A 583 -36.20 22.31 -27.18
N GLY A 584 -36.54 21.10 -26.70
CA GLY A 584 -37.08 20.87 -25.36
C GLY A 584 -36.01 20.65 -24.28
N ASN A 585 -34.70 20.74 -24.57
CA ASN A 585 -33.64 20.50 -23.59
C ASN A 585 -33.19 21.79 -22.89
N GLU A 586 -34.08 22.37 -22.08
CA GLU A 586 -33.81 23.60 -21.34
C GLU A 586 -32.63 23.49 -20.37
N ASN A 587 -32.41 22.32 -19.79
CA ASN A 587 -31.30 22.12 -18.83
C ASN A 587 -29.94 22.32 -19.50
N MET A 588 -29.77 21.82 -20.71
CA MET A 588 -28.54 22.01 -21.49
C MET A 588 -28.38 23.48 -21.90
N MET A 589 -29.45 24.10 -22.35
CA MET A 589 -29.44 25.54 -22.71
C MET A 589 -28.99 26.41 -21.53
N ARG A 590 -29.50 26.16 -20.31
CA ARG A 590 -29.11 26.87 -19.09
C ARG A 590 -27.64 26.71 -18.74
N ILE A 591 -27.01 25.55 -19.02
CA ILE A 591 -25.57 25.33 -18.80
C ILE A 591 -24.77 26.28 -19.71
N PHE A 592 -25.13 26.38 -20.99
CA PHE A 592 -24.42 27.23 -21.94
C PHE A 592 -24.67 28.73 -21.66
N GLU A 593 -25.87 29.14 -21.39
CA GLU A 593 -26.24 30.54 -21.09
C GLU A 593 -25.59 31.03 -19.78
N LYS A 594 -25.45 30.17 -18.78
CA LYS A 594 -24.74 30.49 -17.53
C LYS A 594 -23.23 30.34 -17.64
N GLY A 595 -22.71 29.91 -18.77
CA GLY A 595 -21.29 29.63 -18.99
C GLY A 595 -20.36 30.84 -19.09
N GLY A 596 -20.95 32.08 -19.14
CA GLY A 596 -20.16 33.32 -19.17
C GLY A 596 -19.66 33.72 -20.54
N PHE A 597 -20.15 33.10 -21.61
CA PHE A 597 -19.82 33.42 -23.01
C PHE A 597 -21.08 33.67 -23.83
N PRO A 598 -20.98 34.46 -24.90
CA PRO A 598 -22.14 34.69 -25.80
C PRO A 598 -22.54 33.36 -26.45
N VAL A 599 -23.85 33.13 -26.51
CA VAL A 599 -24.44 31.94 -27.11
C VAL A 599 -25.25 32.37 -28.36
N ALA A 600 -24.72 32.07 -29.52
CA ALA A 600 -25.48 32.20 -30.78
C ALA A 600 -26.24 30.89 -31.03
N LYS A 601 -27.54 30.97 -31.34
CA LYS A 601 -28.40 29.81 -31.59
C LYS A 601 -29.26 29.98 -32.82
N ILE A 602 -29.34 28.97 -33.65
CA ILE A 602 -30.19 28.90 -34.85
C ILE A 602 -31.03 27.63 -34.71
N LEU A 603 -32.33 27.75 -34.84
CA LEU A 603 -33.24 26.60 -34.79
C LEU A 603 -33.42 26.03 -36.20
N GLN A 604 -33.11 24.75 -36.39
CA GLN A 604 -33.32 24.00 -37.63
C GLN A 604 -33.94 22.64 -37.28
N GLU A 605 -35.07 22.30 -37.87
CA GLU A 605 -35.75 21.01 -37.71
C GLU A 605 -35.92 20.54 -36.25
N GLY A 606 -36.20 21.47 -35.32
CA GLY A 606 -36.39 21.16 -33.90
C GLY A 606 -35.07 21.00 -33.10
N VAL A 607 -33.93 21.28 -33.72
CA VAL A 607 -32.58 21.24 -33.09
C VAL A 607 -31.98 22.65 -33.12
N TYR A 608 -31.51 23.14 -31.99
CA TYR A 608 -30.68 24.34 -31.91
C TYR A 608 -29.26 24.01 -32.32
N GLN A 609 -28.78 24.65 -33.39
CA GLN A 609 -27.35 24.73 -33.72
C GLN A 609 -26.74 25.87 -32.89
N ILE A 610 -25.84 25.54 -31.99
CA ILE A 610 -25.27 26.46 -31.00
C ILE A 610 -23.81 26.75 -31.33
N LYS A 611 -23.43 28.02 -31.20
CA LYS A 611 -22.03 28.46 -31.29
C LYS A 611 -21.69 29.34 -30.10
N ILE A 612 -20.61 29.02 -29.37
CA ILE A 612 -20.18 29.67 -28.13
C ILE A 612 -18.73 30.08 -28.28
N PRO A 613 -18.43 31.29 -28.78
CA PRO A 613 -17.05 31.80 -28.84
C PRO A 613 -16.54 32.16 -27.43
N PHE A 614 -15.28 31.85 -27.13
CA PHE A 614 -14.65 32.14 -25.83
C PHE A 614 -14.15 33.58 -25.70
N THR A 615 -14.47 34.45 -26.64
CA THR A 615 -14.23 35.88 -26.53
C THR A 615 -15.32 36.51 -25.66
N GLN A 616 -14.93 37.24 -24.61
CA GLN A 616 -15.84 38.09 -23.86
C GLN A 616 -16.33 39.20 -24.83
N VAL A 617 -17.65 39.36 -24.95
CA VAL A 617 -18.20 40.57 -25.54
C VAL A 617 -17.93 41.69 -24.54
N GLN A 618 -17.05 42.64 -24.88
CA GLN A 618 -17.09 43.93 -24.22
C GLN A 618 -18.48 44.53 -24.45
N LEU A 619 -19.33 44.47 -23.45
CA LEU A 619 -20.54 45.28 -23.43
C LEU A 619 -20.09 46.73 -23.49
N LYS A 620 -20.27 47.33 -24.67
CA LYS A 620 -20.23 48.80 -24.84
C LYS A 620 -21.43 49.42 -24.20
#